data_d2e44cd33f59bcf279e628a2672115e8
#
_entry.id   d2e44cd33f59bcf279e628a2672115e8
#
_cell.length_a   1.000
_cell.length_b   1.000
_cell.length_c   1.000
_cell.angle_alpha   90.00
_cell.angle_beta   90.00
_cell.angle_gamma   90.00
#
_symmetry.space_group_name_H-M   'P 1'
#
loop_
_entity.id
_entity.type
_entity.pdbx_description
1 polymer ?
#
loop_
_entity_poly.entity_id
_entity_poly.type
_entity_poly.pdbx_seq_one_letter_code
_entity_poly.pdbx_strand_id
1 'polypeptide(L)'
;MTTASNSAILDPVTNPVLTVAPQNKEDTTMSGATNKITALYCRLSQEDARLGESLSIENQKAILLEYAKKNHFPNPVFFVDDGYSGTNYDRPGFQSMLVEIEAGRVGIVITKDLSRLGRNSALTGLYTNFTFPQYGVRYIAIND
;
A
#
# COMPACT_ATOMS: atom_id res chain seq x y z
N MET A 1 -6.23 -25.77 0.75
CA MET A 1 -6.28 -25.00 0.23
C MET A 1 -6.78 -24.37 0.13
N THR A 2 -6.20 -24.81 0.65
CA THR A 2 -6.25 -23.92 0.25
C THR A 2 -6.62 -23.10 0.09
N THR A 3 -6.31 -23.63 0.34
CA THR A 3 -6.32 -22.63 -0.15
C THR A 3 -6.76 -21.85 -0.43
N ALA A 4 -6.52 -22.43 -0.32
CA ALA A 4 -6.61 -21.52 -0.92
C ALA A 4 -7.07 -20.83 -1.10
N SER A 5 -6.90 -21.43 -0.92
CA SER A 5 -7.03 -20.57 -1.47
C SER A 5 -7.34 -19.79 -1.65
N ASN A 6 -6.98 -20.34 -1.50
CA ASN A 6 -6.94 -19.41 -2.15
C ASN A 6 -7.32 -18.58 -2.49
N SER A 7 -7.14 -19.00 -2.48
CA SER A 7 -7.16 -18.10 -3.31
C SER A 7 -7.35 -17.26 -3.71
N ALA A 8 -7.06 -17.69 -3.70
CA ALA A 8 -6.90 -16.77 -4.52
C ALA A 8 -7.09 -16.04 -4.84
N ILE A 9 -6.76 -16.33 -4.71
CA ILE A 9 -6.62 -15.37 -5.43
C ILE A 9 -6.95 -14.81 -5.81
N LEU A 10 -6.62 -15.30 -5.71
CA LEU A 10 -6.54 -14.51 -6.51
C LEU A 10 -7.19 -14.12 -6.77
N ASP A 11 -6.99 -14.73 -6.62
CA ASP A 11 -7.21 -14.22 -7.24
C ASP A 11 -7.85 -13.85 -7.33
N PRO A 12 -7.79 -14.35 -7.41
CA PRO A 12 -7.93 -14.03 -7.88
C PRO A 12 -8.07 -13.84 -7.96
N VAL A 13 -7.70 -14.46 -7.77
CA VAL A 13 -7.33 -14.20 -8.00
C VAL A 13 -6.96 -14.34 -7.83
N THR A 14 -6.51 -14.94 -7.68
CA THR A 14 -5.88 -15.00 -7.78
C THR A 14 -5.54 -15.18 -7.46
N ASN A 15 -5.21 -16.00 -7.41
CA ASN A 15 -4.55 -16.15 -7.37
C ASN A 15 -4.37 -16.51 -6.94
N PRO A 16 -4.26 -17.20 -6.94
CA PRO A 16 -3.81 -17.56 -6.69
C PRO A 16 -3.45 -17.81 -6.28
N VAL A 17 -3.09 -18.57 -6.07
CA VAL A 17 -2.51 -18.61 -5.79
C VAL A 17 -2.06 -18.86 -5.57
N LEU A 18 -1.70 -19.63 -5.48
CA LEU A 18 -1.05 -19.73 -5.24
C LEU A 18 -0.74 -20.16 -4.94
N THR A 19 -0.34 -20.93 -4.75
CA THR A 19 0.10 -21.22 -4.37
C THR A 19 0.61 -21.56 -4.08
N VAL A 20 1.17 -22.43 -3.94
CA VAL A 20 1.73 -22.67 -3.57
C VAL A 20 2.33 -22.98 -3.25
N ALA A 21 2.81 -23.43 -3.26
CA ALA A 21 3.40 -23.91 -3.03
C ALA A 21 4.11 -24.28 -2.32
N PRO A 22 4.57 -24.78 -1.96
CA PRO A 22 5.07 -24.95 -0.92
C PRO A 22 6.10 -24.77 -0.71
N GLN A 23 6.56 -24.98 -0.60
CA GLN A 23 7.46 -24.60 -0.40
C GLN A 23 8.28 -24.78 0.65
N ASN A 24 9.25 -24.55 1.10
CA ASN A 24 10.30 -24.73 1.89
C ASN A 24 10.35 -23.90 3.10
N LYS A 25 10.83 -24.32 4.22
CA LYS A 25 10.67 -23.66 5.47
C LYS A 25 11.62 -22.56 5.68
N GLU A 26 12.83 -22.71 5.32
CA GLU A 26 13.80 -21.69 5.48
C GLU A 26 13.52 -20.58 4.51
N ASP A 27 13.03 -20.94 3.36
CA ASP A 27 12.59 -19.97 2.41
C ASP A 27 11.39 -19.22 2.92
N THR A 28 10.63 -19.82 3.77
CA THR A 28 9.44 -19.20 4.31
C THR A 28 9.77 -17.92 5.04
N THR A 29 10.85 -17.88 5.78
CA THR A 29 11.23 -16.70 6.51
C THR A 29 11.58 -15.57 5.59
N MET A 30 12.38 -15.84 4.59
CA MET A 30 12.73 -14.83 3.61
C MET A 30 11.59 -14.57 2.68
N SER A 31 10.87 -15.62 2.30
CA SER A 31 9.74 -15.45 1.41
C SER A 31 8.65 -14.64 2.04
N GLY A 32 8.50 -14.71 3.35
CA GLY A 32 7.51 -13.88 4.03
C GLY A 32 7.75 -12.41 3.76
N ALA A 33 9.01 -11.98 3.77
CA ALA A 33 9.35 -10.61 3.47
C ALA A 33 9.15 -10.29 1.99
N THR A 34 9.55 -11.22 1.09
CA THR A 34 9.41 -10.97 -0.34
C THR A 34 7.98 -11.13 -0.82
N ASN A 35 7.16 -11.90 -0.09
CA ASN A 35 5.76 -12.10 -0.49
C ASN A 35 4.86 -10.97 -0.06
N LYS A 36 5.33 -10.10 0.81
CA LYS A 36 4.53 -8.96 1.23
C LYS A 36 4.47 -7.94 0.12
N ILE A 37 3.38 -7.20 0.07
CA ILE A 37 3.21 -6.18 -0.95
C ILE A 37 3.83 -4.87 -0.51
N THR A 38 4.20 -4.08 -1.51
CA THR A 38 4.56 -2.68 -1.34
C THR A 38 3.34 -1.89 -1.78
N ALA A 39 2.65 -1.28 -0.82
CA ALA A 39 1.42 -0.55 -1.11
C ALA A 39 1.78 0.86 -1.58
N LEU A 40 1.32 1.20 -2.77
CA LEU A 40 1.56 2.50 -3.37
C LEU A 40 0.25 3.28 -3.26
N TYR A 41 0.18 4.19 -2.30
CA TYR A 41 -1.05 4.89 -2.01
C TYR A 41 -1.09 6.26 -2.67
N CYS A 42 -2.15 6.50 -3.45
CA CYS A 42 -2.37 7.75 -4.17
C CYS A 42 -3.70 8.35 -3.72
N ARG A 43 -3.69 9.65 -3.46
CA ARG A 43 -4.92 10.37 -3.10
C ARG A 43 -4.96 11.72 -3.79
N LEU A 44 -6.14 12.06 -4.30
CA LEU A 44 -6.36 13.35 -4.91
C LEU A 44 -7.72 13.86 -4.43
N SER A 45 -7.74 15.00 -3.75
CA SER A 45 -9.01 15.64 -3.38
C SER A 45 -9.50 16.45 -4.57
N GLN A 46 -10.78 16.88 -4.50
CA GLN A 46 -11.31 17.75 -5.53
C GLN A 46 -10.58 19.07 -5.59
N GLU A 47 -10.14 19.53 -4.43
CA GLU A 47 -9.39 20.77 -4.34
C GLU A 47 -8.01 20.62 -5.00
N ASP A 48 -7.35 19.49 -4.75
CA ASP A 48 -6.05 19.20 -5.34
C ASP A 48 -6.12 19.15 -6.86
N ALA A 49 -7.23 18.68 -7.40
CA ALA A 49 -7.37 18.54 -8.86
C ALA A 49 -7.27 19.89 -9.56
N ARG A 50 -7.52 20.98 -8.87
CA ARG A 50 -7.41 22.31 -9.46
C ARG A 50 -5.97 22.80 -9.50
N LEU A 51 -5.07 22.14 -8.81
CA LEU A 51 -3.68 22.59 -8.71
C LEU A 51 -2.81 22.08 -9.85
N GLY A 52 -3.36 21.25 -10.72
CA GLY A 52 -2.68 20.88 -11.94
C GLY A 52 -2.19 19.46 -11.99
N GLU A 53 -1.50 19.19 -13.08
CA GLU A 53 -1.11 17.85 -13.48
C GLU A 53 -0.16 17.18 -12.51
N SER A 54 0.69 17.97 -11.84
CA SER A 54 1.71 17.39 -10.98
C SER A 54 1.14 16.62 -9.80
N LEU A 55 -0.14 16.90 -9.43
CA LEU A 55 -0.79 16.18 -8.34
C LEU A 55 -1.72 15.08 -8.82
N SER A 56 -1.86 14.89 -10.12
CA SER A 56 -2.81 13.91 -10.67
C SER A 56 -2.51 12.50 -10.16
N ILE A 57 -3.53 11.67 -10.16
CA ILE A 57 -3.38 10.26 -9.79
C ILE A 57 -2.36 9.58 -10.69
N GLU A 58 -2.40 9.85 -11.99
CA GLU A 58 -1.47 9.21 -12.93
C GLU A 58 -0.03 9.62 -12.65
N ASN A 59 0.18 10.89 -12.31
CA ASN A 59 1.50 11.36 -11.96
C ASN A 59 2.00 10.69 -10.67
N GLN A 60 1.13 10.60 -9.66
CA GLN A 60 1.50 9.93 -8.42
C GLN A 60 1.86 8.47 -8.67
N LYS A 61 1.04 7.77 -9.46
CA LYS A 61 1.31 6.36 -9.75
C LYS A 61 2.69 6.19 -10.41
N ALA A 62 3.01 7.04 -11.37
CA ALA A 62 4.28 6.93 -12.07
C ALA A 62 5.45 7.13 -11.11
N ILE A 63 5.36 8.13 -10.26
CA ILE A 63 6.41 8.44 -9.29
C ILE A 63 6.59 7.30 -8.31
N LEU A 64 5.50 6.78 -7.76
CA LEU A 64 5.57 5.73 -6.75
C LEU A 64 6.10 4.43 -7.34
N LEU A 65 5.66 4.09 -8.53
CA LEU A 65 6.10 2.85 -9.16
C LEU A 65 7.58 2.90 -9.49
N GLU A 66 8.03 4.04 -10.01
CA GLU A 66 9.44 4.20 -10.32
C GLU A 66 10.29 4.08 -9.07
N TYR A 67 9.84 4.70 -7.98
CA TYR A 67 10.55 4.64 -6.71
C TYR A 67 10.65 3.21 -6.20
N ALA A 68 9.54 2.47 -6.27
CA ALA A 68 9.52 1.08 -5.81
C ALA A 68 10.46 0.22 -6.63
N LYS A 69 10.45 0.40 -7.94
CA LYS A 69 11.33 -0.38 -8.82
C LYS A 69 12.80 -0.05 -8.59
N LYS A 70 13.10 1.22 -8.45
CA LYS A 70 14.47 1.67 -8.24
C LYS A 70 15.04 1.12 -6.95
N ASN A 71 14.23 0.96 -5.94
CA ASN A 71 14.65 0.44 -4.65
C ASN A 71 14.42 -1.04 -4.48
N HIS A 72 13.99 -1.72 -5.55
CA HIS A 72 13.76 -3.16 -5.56
C HIS A 72 12.75 -3.61 -4.51
N PHE A 73 11.75 -2.80 -4.25
CA PHE A 73 10.68 -3.16 -3.33
C PHE A 73 9.74 -4.16 -4.02
N PRO A 74 9.33 -5.23 -3.32
CA PRO A 74 8.60 -6.31 -3.96
C PRO A 74 7.10 -6.01 -4.11
N ASN A 75 6.51 -6.60 -5.14
CA ASN A 75 5.06 -6.69 -5.31
C ASN A 75 4.33 -5.36 -5.15
N PRO A 76 4.63 -4.36 -5.98
CA PRO A 76 3.95 -3.06 -5.87
C PRO A 76 2.47 -3.17 -6.25
N VAL A 77 1.60 -2.65 -5.40
CA VAL A 77 0.15 -2.67 -5.60
C VAL A 77 -0.39 -1.27 -5.31
N PHE A 78 -1.20 -0.74 -6.22
CA PHE A 78 -1.78 0.58 -6.04
C PHE A 78 -3.05 0.54 -5.20
N PHE A 79 -3.17 1.52 -4.31
CA PHE A 79 -4.41 1.82 -3.60
C PHE A 79 -4.71 3.28 -3.88
N VAL A 80 -5.90 3.58 -4.40
CA VAL A 80 -6.18 4.90 -4.94
C VAL A 80 -7.49 5.45 -4.40
N ASP A 81 -7.45 6.71 -3.95
CA ASP A 81 -8.64 7.45 -3.56
C ASP A 81 -8.68 8.75 -4.35
N ASP A 82 -9.48 8.76 -5.41
CA ASP A 82 -9.62 9.91 -6.29
C ASP A 82 -10.89 10.67 -5.88
N GLY A 83 -10.74 11.93 -5.52
CA GLY A 83 -11.86 12.77 -5.09
C GLY A 83 -12.11 12.78 -3.60
N TYR A 84 -11.18 12.27 -2.80
CA TYR A 84 -11.34 12.14 -1.35
C TYR A 84 -10.42 13.08 -0.59
N SER A 85 -10.97 13.71 0.45
CA SER A 85 -10.24 14.67 1.28
C SER A 85 -9.19 13.96 2.15
N GLY A 86 -8.12 14.69 2.47
CA GLY A 86 -7.12 14.21 3.40
C GLY A 86 -7.44 14.48 4.86
N THR A 87 -8.60 15.11 5.17
CA THR A 87 -8.92 15.49 6.53
C THR A 87 -9.45 14.34 7.38
N ASN A 88 -9.89 13.25 6.75
CA ASN A 88 -10.28 12.05 7.48
C ASN A 88 -9.75 10.83 6.74
N TYR A 89 -9.92 9.66 7.36
CA TYR A 89 -9.45 8.41 6.79
C TYR A 89 -10.59 7.51 6.33
N ASP A 90 -11.77 8.10 6.14
CA ASP A 90 -12.94 7.39 5.67
C ASP A 90 -12.92 7.34 4.15
N ARG A 91 -11.91 6.65 3.61
CA ARG A 91 -11.63 6.57 2.18
C ARG A 91 -11.51 5.09 1.79
N PRO A 92 -12.24 4.65 0.76
CA PRO A 92 -12.27 3.21 0.45
C PRO A 92 -10.92 2.61 0.08
N GLY A 93 -10.09 3.34 -0.66
CA GLY A 93 -8.77 2.83 -1.01
C GLY A 93 -7.88 2.67 0.21
N PHE A 94 -7.89 3.66 1.09
CA PHE A 94 -7.15 3.60 2.33
C PHE A 94 -7.63 2.46 3.20
N GLN A 95 -8.95 2.31 3.31
CA GLN A 95 -9.53 1.22 4.13
C GLN A 95 -9.17 -0.14 3.57
N SER A 96 -9.17 -0.30 2.25
CA SER A 96 -8.72 -1.54 1.64
C SER A 96 -7.26 -1.83 1.96
N MET A 97 -6.43 -0.80 1.93
CA MET A 97 -5.02 -0.95 2.28
C MET A 97 -4.88 -1.36 3.75
N LEU A 98 -5.67 -0.78 4.64
CA LEU A 98 -5.62 -1.13 6.06
C LEU A 98 -5.98 -2.60 6.29
N VAL A 99 -6.97 -3.12 5.55
CA VAL A 99 -7.32 -4.53 5.66
C VAL A 99 -6.11 -5.41 5.35
N GLU A 100 -5.37 -5.05 4.30
CA GLU A 100 -4.18 -5.81 3.94
C GLU A 100 -3.07 -5.65 4.98
N ILE A 101 -2.91 -4.46 5.54
CA ILE A 101 -1.93 -4.21 6.59
C ILE A 101 -2.24 -5.06 7.82
N GLU A 102 -3.49 -5.04 8.26
CA GLU A 102 -3.89 -5.78 9.47
C GLU A 102 -3.82 -7.28 9.26
N ALA A 103 -3.92 -7.73 8.04
CA ALA A 103 -3.76 -9.14 7.70
C ALA A 103 -2.29 -9.56 7.62
N GLY A 104 -1.36 -8.62 7.77
CA GLY A 104 0.06 -8.92 7.73
C GLY A 104 0.62 -9.07 6.32
N ARG A 105 -0.08 -8.60 5.31
CA ARG A 105 0.33 -8.79 3.92
C ARG A 105 1.12 -7.62 3.33
N VAL A 106 1.26 -6.52 4.09
CA VAL A 106 1.95 -5.32 3.59
C VAL A 106 3.25 -5.12 4.34
N GLY A 107 4.34 -4.91 3.61
CA GLY A 107 5.62 -4.62 4.24
C GLY A 107 6.01 -3.16 4.16
N ILE A 108 5.57 -2.46 3.13
CA ILE A 108 5.94 -1.07 2.88
C ILE A 108 4.73 -0.32 2.36
N VAL A 109 4.55 0.91 2.86
CA VAL A 109 3.56 1.86 2.32
C VAL A 109 4.32 3.07 1.82
N ILE A 110 4.07 3.48 0.58
CA ILE A 110 4.72 4.63 -0.03
C ILE A 110 3.68 5.63 -0.50
N THR A 111 3.90 6.91 -0.20
CA THR A 111 3.12 8.00 -0.76
C THR A 111 4.08 9.03 -1.34
N LYS A 112 3.57 9.90 -2.20
CA LYS A 112 4.38 10.97 -2.78
C LYS A 112 4.87 11.91 -1.68
N ASP A 113 3.97 12.29 -0.78
CA ASP A 113 4.31 13.09 0.39
C ASP A 113 3.31 12.76 1.50
N LEU A 114 3.57 13.26 2.68
CA LEU A 114 2.76 12.92 3.85
C LEU A 114 1.31 13.37 3.70
N SER A 115 1.07 14.48 3.00
CA SER A 115 -0.29 14.97 2.83
C SER A 115 -1.15 14.04 1.98
N ARG A 116 -0.53 13.21 1.13
CA ARG A 116 -1.28 12.19 0.38
C ARG A 116 -1.83 11.13 1.33
N LEU A 117 -1.06 10.80 2.37
CA LEU A 117 -1.56 9.88 3.39
C LEU A 117 -2.71 10.52 4.17
N GLY A 118 -2.52 11.75 4.64
CA GLY A 118 -3.57 12.48 5.31
C GLY A 118 -3.09 13.81 5.82
N ARG A 119 -4.04 14.72 6.03
CA ARG A 119 -3.77 16.06 6.53
C ARG A 119 -4.11 16.26 7.99
N ASN A 120 -4.81 15.30 8.59
CA ASN A 120 -5.12 15.34 10.01
C ASN A 120 -3.91 14.84 10.77
N SER A 121 -3.15 15.76 11.37
CA SER A 121 -1.86 15.41 11.95
C SER A 121 -1.97 14.40 13.09
N ALA A 122 -3.05 14.48 13.88
CA ALA A 122 -3.24 13.53 14.99
C ALA A 122 -3.49 12.12 14.46
N LEU A 123 -4.39 11.96 13.51
CA LEU A 123 -4.70 10.66 12.95
C LEU A 123 -3.53 10.12 12.13
N THR A 124 -2.90 10.98 11.35
CA THR A 124 -1.75 10.58 10.56
C THR A 124 -0.63 10.06 11.47
N GLY A 125 -0.40 10.75 12.59
CA GLY A 125 0.58 10.31 13.56
C GLY A 125 0.26 8.97 14.18
N LEU A 126 -1.03 8.70 14.44
CA LEU A 126 -1.44 7.39 14.94
C LEU A 126 -1.08 6.28 13.96
N TYR A 127 -1.34 6.50 12.68
CA TYR A 127 -1.02 5.47 11.68
C TYR A 127 0.48 5.31 11.50
N THR A 128 1.22 6.41 11.35
CA THR A 128 2.64 6.32 11.04
C THR A 128 3.47 5.90 12.24
N ASN A 129 3.09 6.32 13.45
CA ASN A 129 3.89 6.07 14.64
C ASN A 129 3.46 4.82 15.40
N PHE A 130 2.23 4.35 15.22
CA PHE A 130 1.73 3.20 15.98
C PHE A 130 1.22 2.08 15.10
N THR A 131 0.24 2.35 14.25
CA THR A 131 -0.41 1.28 13.49
C THR A 131 0.55 0.61 12.52
N PHE A 132 1.26 1.38 11.70
CA PHE A 132 2.17 0.80 10.74
C PHE A 132 3.28 0.01 11.43
N PRO A 133 4.00 0.58 12.41
CA PRO A 133 5.03 -0.22 13.10
C PRO A 133 4.49 -1.45 13.78
N GLN A 134 3.27 -1.37 14.33
CA GLN A 134 2.66 -2.51 15.00
C GLN A 134 2.51 -3.70 14.07
N TYR A 135 2.23 -3.45 12.80
CA TYR A 135 2.07 -4.51 11.81
C TYR A 135 3.32 -4.72 10.96
N GLY A 136 4.45 -4.16 11.39
CA GLY A 136 5.70 -4.35 10.69
C GLY A 136 5.80 -3.61 9.36
N VAL A 137 5.05 -2.53 9.21
CA VAL A 137 5.01 -1.76 7.97
C VAL A 137 5.96 -0.57 8.04
N ARG A 138 6.83 -0.46 7.03
CA ARG A 138 7.68 0.71 6.87
C ARG A 138 6.94 1.74 6.03
N TYR A 139 6.86 2.97 6.49
CA TYR A 139 6.22 4.05 5.73
C TYR A 139 7.24 4.99 5.14
N ILE A 140 7.07 5.33 3.86
CA ILE A 140 7.95 6.23 3.12
C ILE A 140 7.12 7.30 2.44
N ALA A 141 7.43 8.57 2.75
CA ALA A 141 6.90 9.71 2.01
C ALA A 141 8.06 10.25 1.18
N ILE A 142 7.97 10.12 -0.13
CA ILE A 142 9.13 10.36 -1.00
C ILE A 142 9.66 11.77 -0.89
N ASN A 143 8.76 12.76 -0.82
CA ASN A 143 9.15 14.17 -0.81
C ASN A 143 9.20 14.81 0.57
N ASP A 144 9.16 13.99 1.61
CA ASP A 144 9.24 14.57 2.97
C ASP A 144 10.51 14.18 3.73
#